data_fa3ca9ae673e5b5aa68d04ac9c6c6383
#
_entry.id   fa3ca9ae673e5b5aa68d04ac9c6c6383
#
_cell.length_a   1.000
_cell.length_b   1.000
_cell.length_c   1.000
_cell.angle_alpha   90.00
_cell.angle_beta   90.00
_cell.angle_gamma   90.00
#
_symmetry.space_group_name_H-M   'P 1'
#
loop_
_entity.id
_entity.type
_entity.pdbx_description
1 polymer ?
#
loop_
_entity_poly.entity_id
_entity_poly.type
_entity_poly.pdbx_seq_one_letter_code
_entity_poly.pdbx_strand_id
1 'polypeptide(L)'
;MIALEVADLVIIASRTLRLDTGLVLDLLDPAAAESALAQARPDSEPGDPVAAAAALLHALVRERPLQRGNQQVALAATLQFLALNGWEVNPEPPGQIAALVAGLAAGRLDAQAAAAWLAPRVRATGRSTTRVREAPMRQSLPLAGRIKMAAMRTQPKGMFRRFTDRARRAIHLAQGEALLLRHDHVGTEHLLLGLIYEGEGVAAQVLESLGISREEVRGQVDAIIGHGQGLPAGDIPFTPAARRALKLSRQESLQLGHHYVGTEHLLLGLLGEGEGVAAQVLTRLGVGHARVRDRAHPERLHPRS
;
A
#
# COMPACT_ATOMS: atom_id res chain seq x y z
N MET A 1 2.92 -11.59 8.23
CA MET A 1 1.69 -11.31 7.44
C MET A 1 1.69 -9.87 6.94
N ILE A 2 1.16 -9.62 5.73
CA ILE A 2 1.00 -8.27 5.16
C ILE A 2 -0.31 -7.70 5.71
N ALA A 3 -0.23 -6.60 6.48
CA ALA A 3 -1.39 -5.88 6.98
C ALA A 3 -1.97 -4.93 5.92
N LEU A 4 -3.26 -4.61 6.01
CA LEU A 4 -3.89 -3.53 5.27
C LEU A 4 -3.70 -2.20 6.02
N GLU A 5 -3.61 -1.11 5.25
CA GLU A 5 -3.57 0.26 5.74
C GLU A 5 -4.85 1.02 5.34
N VAL A 6 -5.08 2.18 5.94
CA VAL A 6 -6.27 3.02 5.64
C VAL A 6 -6.33 3.36 4.14
N ALA A 7 -5.18 3.62 3.51
CA ALA A 7 -5.10 3.85 2.07
C ALA A 7 -5.61 2.66 1.24
N ASP A 8 -5.29 1.43 1.65
CA ASP A 8 -5.81 0.23 1.00
C ASP A 8 -7.34 0.15 1.15
N LEU A 9 -7.86 0.49 2.34
CA LEU A 9 -9.30 0.50 2.62
C LEU A 9 -10.05 1.50 1.73
N VAL A 10 -9.51 2.71 1.54
CA VAL A 10 -10.07 3.72 0.62
C VAL A 10 -10.16 3.20 -0.80
N ILE A 11 -9.11 2.56 -1.30
CA ILE A 11 -9.07 2.00 -2.65
C ILE A 11 -10.07 0.84 -2.81
N ILE A 12 -10.14 -0.03 -1.81
CA ILE A 12 -11.09 -1.14 -1.79
C ILE A 12 -12.53 -0.59 -1.77
N ALA A 13 -12.79 0.42 -0.95
CA ALA A 13 -14.10 1.06 -0.85
C ALA A 13 -14.52 1.73 -2.16
N SER A 14 -13.63 2.53 -2.77
CA SER A 14 -13.88 3.19 -4.06
C SER A 14 -14.32 2.19 -5.13
N ARG A 15 -13.65 1.06 -5.20
CA ARG A 15 -13.96 0.01 -6.18
C ARG A 15 -15.21 -0.78 -5.86
N THR A 16 -15.36 -1.15 -4.59
CA THR A 16 -16.50 -1.97 -4.15
C THR A 16 -17.81 -1.22 -4.28
N LEU A 17 -17.81 0.07 -3.95
CA LEU A 17 -18.98 0.94 -3.97
C LEU A 17 -19.16 1.65 -5.31
N ARG A 18 -18.17 1.57 -6.22
CA ARG A 18 -18.12 2.32 -7.50
C ARG A 18 -18.26 3.82 -7.28
N LEU A 19 -17.64 4.32 -6.22
CA LEU A 19 -17.61 5.72 -5.87
C LEU A 19 -16.23 6.30 -6.20
N ASP A 20 -16.22 7.60 -6.47
CA ASP A 20 -15.00 8.37 -6.52
C ASP A 20 -14.29 8.32 -5.15
N THR A 21 -12.95 8.32 -5.17
CA THR A 21 -12.14 8.23 -3.93
C THR A 21 -12.39 9.41 -3.00
N GLY A 22 -12.70 10.59 -3.55
CA GLY A 22 -13.09 11.76 -2.76
C GLY A 22 -14.35 11.53 -1.96
N LEU A 23 -15.38 10.99 -2.59
CA LEU A 23 -16.62 10.63 -1.90
C LEU A 23 -16.40 9.54 -0.84
N VAL A 24 -15.49 8.61 -1.09
CA VAL A 24 -15.14 7.59 -0.09
C VAL A 24 -14.48 8.22 1.14
N LEU A 25 -13.59 9.18 0.95
CA LEU A 25 -12.94 9.89 2.06
C LEU A 25 -13.92 10.72 2.89
N ASP A 26 -14.92 11.34 2.24
CA ASP A 26 -15.98 12.05 2.94
C ASP A 26 -16.90 11.11 3.76
N LEU A 27 -16.99 9.85 3.36
CA LEU A 27 -17.76 8.81 4.04
C LEU A 27 -16.93 8.02 5.07
N LEU A 28 -15.62 8.16 5.08
CA LEU A 28 -14.69 7.42 5.92
C LEU A 28 -14.42 8.17 7.22
N ASP A 29 -14.49 7.45 8.34
CA ASP A 29 -13.92 7.85 9.62
C ASP A 29 -12.49 7.25 9.71
N PRO A 30 -11.42 8.07 9.60
CA PRO A 30 -10.06 7.58 9.62
C PRO A 30 -9.68 6.91 10.94
N ALA A 31 -10.15 7.45 12.07
CA ALA A 31 -9.83 6.90 13.39
C ALA A 31 -10.47 5.52 13.60
N ALA A 32 -11.73 5.36 13.20
CA ALA A 32 -12.39 4.05 13.20
C ALA A 32 -11.73 3.07 12.23
N ALA A 33 -11.24 3.52 11.08
CA ALA A 33 -10.51 2.70 10.13
C ALA A 33 -9.18 2.21 10.71
N GLU A 34 -8.38 3.09 11.31
CA GLU A 34 -7.12 2.74 11.97
C GLU A 34 -7.34 1.75 13.11
N SER A 35 -8.34 2.01 13.98
CA SER A 35 -8.71 1.12 15.08
C SER A 35 -9.07 -0.29 14.57
N ALA A 36 -9.91 -0.37 13.55
CA ALA A 36 -10.32 -1.65 12.98
C ALA A 36 -9.15 -2.42 12.33
N LEU A 37 -8.29 -1.73 11.61
CA LEU A 37 -7.12 -2.32 10.95
C LEU A 37 -6.05 -2.78 11.95
N ALA A 38 -5.90 -2.07 13.07
CA ALA A 38 -4.97 -2.45 14.14
C ALA A 38 -5.33 -3.81 14.77
N GLN A 39 -6.63 -4.12 14.90
CA GLN A 39 -7.09 -5.39 15.47
C GLN A 39 -6.76 -6.63 14.60
N ALA A 40 -6.45 -6.42 13.33
CA ALA A 40 -6.02 -7.50 12.42
C ALA A 40 -4.50 -7.75 12.45
N ARG A 41 -3.74 -6.93 13.18
CA ARG A 41 -2.28 -7.11 13.32
C ARG A 41 -2.03 -8.25 14.31
N PRO A 42 -1.28 -9.28 13.93
CA PRO A 42 -0.94 -10.34 14.86
C PRO A 42 0.04 -9.83 15.92
N ASP A 43 -0.26 -10.06 17.18
CA ASP A 43 0.61 -9.71 18.31
C ASP A 43 1.84 -10.63 18.42
N SER A 44 1.93 -11.71 17.60
CA SER A 44 3.02 -12.68 17.61
C SER A 44 3.20 -13.39 16.26
N GLU A 45 4.43 -13.68 15.86
CA GLU A 45 4.75 -14.51 14.69
C GLU A 45 4.71 -16.01 15.03
N PRO A 46 4.24 -16.85 14.08
CA PRO A 46 3.42 -16.58 12.89
C PRO A 46 1.93 -16.65 13.23
N GLY A 47 1.23 -15.53 13.12
CA GLY A 47 -0.21 -15.49 13.38
C GLY A 47 -1.04 -16.35 12.41
N ASP A 48 -2.15 -16.89 12.88
CA ASP A 48 -3.15 -17.59 12.06
C ASP A 48 -3.84 -16.58 11.11
N PRO A 49 -3.67 -16.73 9.78
CA PRO A 49 -4.26 -15.81 8.80
C PRO A 49 -5.79 -15.83 8.80
N VAL A 50 -6.39 -16.94 9.21
CA VAL A 50 -7.85 -17.08 9.31
C VAL A 50 -8.36 -16.30 10.50
N ALA A 51 -7.69 -16.41 11.65
CA ALA A 51 -8.03 -15.65 12.86
C ALA A 51 -7.85 -14.14 12.61
N ALA A 52 -6.75 -13.71 11.98
CA ALA A 52 -6.51 -12.32 11.66
C ALA A 52 -7.55 -11.76 10.65
N ALA A 53 -7.93 -12.54 9.64
CA ALA A 53 -8.97 -12.16 8.69
C ALA A 53 -10.35 -12.04 9.35
N ALA A 54 -10.65 -12.93 10.28
CA ALA A 54 -11.91 -12.89 11.04
C ALA A 54 -11.97 -11.68 11.98
N ALA A 55 -10.85 -11.36 12.65
CA ALA A 55 -10.72 -10.17 13.48
C ALA A 55 -10.89 -8.90 12.64
N LEU A 56 -10.26 -8.83 11.46
CA LEU A 56 -10.41 -7.72 10.52
C LEU A 56 -11.87 -7.54 10.09
N LEU A 57 -12.54 -8.63 9.67
CA LEU A 57 -13.93 -8.58 9.23
C LEU A 57 -14.82 -8.07 10.37
N HIS A 58 -14.67 -8.65 11.55
CA HIS A 58 -15.44 -8.27 12.74
C HIS A 58 -15.22 -6.81 13.10
N ALA A 59 -13.96 -6.35 13.17
CA ALA A 59 -13.59 -4.99 13.51
C ALA A 59 -14.17 -3.97 12.50
N LEU A 60 -13.97 -4.19 11.19
CA LEU A 60 -14.50 -3.30 10.16
C LEU A 60 -16.03 -3.24 10.16
N VAL A 61 -16.71 -4.35 10.44
CA VAL A 61 -18.17 -4.37 10.54
C VAL A 61 -18.65 -3.63 11.78
N ARG A 62 -17.95 -3.75 12.91
CA ARG A 62 -18.32 -3.19 14.21
C ARG A 62 -17.98 -1.71 14.33
N GLU A 63 -16.76 -1.32 14.00
CA GLU A 63 -16.28 0.08 14.06
C GLU A 63 -16.94 0.96 13.01
N ARG A 64 -17.43 0.35 11.93
CA ARG A 64 -18.15 1.02 10.84
C ARG A 64 -17.42 2.25 10.27
N PRO A 65 -16.15 2.11 9.86
CA PRO A 65 -15.38 3.24 9.34
C PRO A 65 -16.02 3.93 8.13
N LEU A 66 -16.96 3.30 7.45
CA LEU A 66 -17.70 3.88 6.34
C LEU A 66 -19.18 4.07 6.68
N GLN A 67 -19.69 5.26 6.46
CA GLN A 67 -21.11 5.60 6.71
C GLN A 67 -22.06 4.83 5.77
N ARG A 68 -21.60 4.49 4.54
CA ARG A 68 -22.36 3.75 3.53
C ARG A 68 -21.53 2.61 2.96
N GLY A 69 -22.18 1.46 2.72
CA GLY A 69 -21.53 0.31 2.10
C GLY A 69 -20.49 -0.40 2.97
N ASN A 70 -20.44 -0.10 4.27
CA ASN A 70 -19.42 -0.62 5.19
C ASN A 70 -19.30 -2.15 5.15
N GLN A 71 -20.41 -2.87 5.13
CA GLN A 71 -20.41 -4.34 5.12
C GLN A 71 -19.77 -4.92 3.85
N GLN A 72 -20.06 -4.34 2.69
CA GLN A 72 -19.47 -4.77 1.41
C GLN A 72 -17.96 -4.50 1.38
N VAL A 73 -17.55 -3.34 1.90
CA VAL A 73 -16.13 -2.96 1.97
C VAL A 73 -15.39 -3.81 3.00
N ALA A 74 -15.97 -4.08 4.16
CA ALA A 74 -15.39 -4.96 5.18
C ALA A 74 -15.12 -6.36 4.61
N LEU A 75 -16.09 -6.93 3.89
CA LEU A 75 -15.91 -8.20 3.21
C LEU A 75 -14.80 -8.14 2.15
N ALA A 76 -14.84 -7.14 1.28
CA ALA A 76 -13.84 -6.98 0.22
C ALA A 76 -12.43 -6.79 0.78
N ALA A 77 -12.27 -6.04 1.88
CA ALA A 77 -11.01 -5.85 2.58
C ALA A 77 -10.49 -7.16 3.18
N THR A 78 -11.36 -7.95 3.78
CA THR A 78 -11.00 -9.26 4.34
C THR A 78 -10.54 -10.24 3.27
N LEU A 79 -11.24 -10.32 2.14
CA LEU A 79 -10.84 -11.16 1.01
C LEU A 79 -9.51 -10.69 0.42
N GLN A 80 -9.31 -9.39 0.32
CA GLN A 80 -8.06 -8.79 -0.14
C GLN A 80 -6.90 -9.09 0.81
N PHE A 81 -7.12 -8.99 2.13
CA PHE A 81 -6.13 -9.33 3.16
C PHE A 81 -5.67 -10.80 3.01
N LEU A 82 -6.61 -11.73 2.91
CA LEU A 82 -6.29 -13.14 2.72
C LEU A 82 -5.50 -13.38 1.43
N ALA A 83 -5.91 -12.76 0.32
CA ALA A 83 -5.23 -12.90 -0.97
C ALA A 83 -3.79 -12.33 -0.94
N LEU A 84 -3.54 -11.22 -0.25
CA LEU A 84 -2.21 -10.64 -0.06
C LEU A 84 -1.28 -11.57 0.74
N ASN A 85 -1.86 -12.37 1.63
CA ASN A 85 -1.12 -13.31 2.47
C ASN A 85 -1.05 -14.73 1.88
N GLY A 86 -1.42 -14.92 0.61
CA GLY A 86 -1.30 -16.19 -0.10
C GLY A 86 -2.44 -17.19 0.18
N TRP A 87 -3.60 -16.68 0.59
CA TRP A 87 -4.79 -17.48 0.86
C TRP A 87 -5.95 -17.12 -0.06
N GLU A 88 -6.72 -18.10 -0.44
CA GLU A 88 -7.91 -17.95 -1.27
C GLU A 88 -9.14 -18.48 -0.53
N VAL A 89 -10.25 -17.74 -0.67
CA VAL A 89 -11.54 -18.12 -0.07
C VAL A 89 -12.46 -18.67 -1.14
N ASN A 90 -13.03 -19.84 -0.91
CA ASN A 90 -14.16 -20.31 -1.70
C ASN A 90 -15.48 -19.82 -1.06
N PRO A 91 -16.16 -18.84 -1.65
CA PRO A 91 -17.33 -18.20 -1.05
C PRO A 91 -18.64 -19.01 -1.23
N GLU A 92 -18.59 -20.22 -1.72
CA GLU A 92 -19.79 -21.03 -1.96
C GLU A 92 -20.40 -21.62 -0.67
N PRO A 93 -21.71 -21.59 -0.55
CA PRO A 93 -22.72 -20.94 -1.42
C PRO A 93 -22.85 -19.43 -1.15
N PRO A 94 -23.17 -18.61 -2.17
CA PRO A 94 -23.11 -17.14 -2.10
C PRO A 94 -23.95 -16.48 -0.99
N GLY A 95 -25.07 -17.10 -0.60
CA GLY A 95 -25.96 -16.56 0.45
C GLY A 95 -25.39 -16.61 1.86
N GLN A 96 -24.45 -17.52 2.15
CA GLN A 96 -23.93 -17.71 3.52
C GLN A 96 -22.99 -16.60 3.95
N ILE A 97 -22.22 -16.01 3.03
CA ILE A 97 -21.31 -14.90 3.35
C ILE A 97 -22.09 -13.63 3.72
N ALA A 98 -23.22 -13.40 3.05
CA ALA A 98 -24.11 -12.27 3.38
C ALA A 98 -24.74 -12.45 4.76
N ALA A 99 -25.15 -13.69 5.11
CA ALA A 99 -25.69 -14.02 6.42
C ALA A 99 -24.65 -13.85 7.54
N LEU A 100 -23.38 -14.24 7.29
CA LEU A 100 -22.26 -14.00 8.21
C LEU A 100 -22.08 -12.51 8.50
N VAL A 101 -21.94 -11.70 7.45
CA VAL A 101 -21.72 -10.26 7.57
C VAL A 101 -22.90 -9.57 8.26
N ALA A 102 -24.14 -9.97 7.93
CA ALA A 102 -25.34 -9.45 8.59
C ALA A 102 -25.41 -9.88 10.06
N GLY A 103 -24.98 -11.09 10.40
CA GLY A 103 -24.88 -11.59 11.77
C GLY A 103 -23.90 -10.81 12.63
N LEU A 104 -22.71 -10.53 12.07
CA LEU A 104 -21.69 -9.68 12.70
C LEU A 104 -22.18 -8.25 12.89
N ALA A 105 -22.83 -7.66 11.88
CA ALA A 105 -23.38 -6.30 11.95
C ALA A 105 -24.50 -6.16 12.98
N ALA A 106 -25.25 -7.22 13.21
CA ALA A 106 -26.30 -7.26 14.21
C ALA A 106 -25.80 -7.64 15.63
N GLY A 107 -24.49 -7.88 15.79
CA GLY A 107 -23.89 -8.30 17.06
C GLY A 107 -24.29 -9.71 17.51
N ARG A 108 -24.87 -10.52 16.64
CA ARG A 108 -25.25 -11.92 16.93
C ARG A 108 -24.09 -12.91 16.75
N LEU A 109 -23.08 -12.51 16.00
CA LEU A 109 -21.86 -13.26 15.74
C LEU A 109 -20.66 -12.41 16.15
N ASP A 110 -19.58 -13.08 16.53
CA ASP A 110 -18.30 -12.48 16.93
C ASP A 110 -17.17 -12.90 15.98
N ALA A 111 -15.95 -12.47 16.28
CA ALA A 111 -14.76 -12.81 15.51
C ALA A 111 -14.49 -14.33 15.49
N GLN A 112 -14.82 -15.05 16.56
CA GLN A 112 -14.64 -16.50 16.66
C GLN A 112 -15.60 -17.23 15.71
N ALA A 113 -16.85 -16.79 15.64
CA ALA A 113 -17.82 -17.31 14.68
C ALA A 113 -17.41 -17.02 13.22
N ALA A 114 -16.82 -15.84 12.97
CA ALA A 114 -16.26 -15.51 11.65
C ALA A 114 -15.07 -16.41 11.30
N ALA A 115 -14.17 -16.68 12.25
CA ALA A 115 -13.04 -17.59 12.06
C ALA A 115 -13.52 -19.02 11.79
N ALA A 116 -14.46 -19.53 12.56
CA ALA A 116 -15.06 -20.85 12.35
C ALA A 116 -15.74 -20.98 10.98
N TRP A 117 -16.36 -19.92 10.48
CA TRP A 117 -16.94 -19.89 9.14
C TRP A 117 -15.87 -19.85 8.04
N LEU A 118 -14.80 -19.06 8.21
CA LEU A 118 -13.71 -18.92 7.24
C LEU A 118 -12.82 -20.17 7.14
N ALA A 119 -12.52 -20.82 8.28
CA ALA A 119 -11.55 -21.92 8.37
C ALA A 119 -11.75 -23.03 7.32
N PRO A 120 -12.96 -23.60 7.11
CA PRO A 120 -13.16 -24.66 6.12
C PRO A 120 -13.14 -24.14 4.67
N ARG A 121 -13.19 -22.84 4.45
CA ARG A 121 -13.31 -22.18 3.14
C ARG A 121 -12.03 -21.52 2.66
N VAL A 122 -11.07 -21.34 3.55
CA VAL A 122 -9.77 -20.74 3.26
C VAL A 122 -8.77 -21.82 2.89
N ARG A 123 -8.12 -21.69 1.75
CA ARG A 123 -7.10 -22.60 1.26
C ARG A 123 -5.82 -21.85 0.93
N ALA A 124 -4.67 -22.40 1.31
CA ALA A 124 -3.39 -21.87 0.88
C ALA A 124 -3.26 -22.01 -0.64
N THR A 125 -2.86 -20.93 -1.32
CA THR A 125 -2.68 -20.95 -2.78
C THR A 125 -1.44 -21.73 -3.23
N GLY A 126 -0.80 -22.49 -2.33
CA GLY A 126 0.40 -23.30 -2.61
C GLY A 126 1.67 -22.48 -2.86
N ARG A 127 1.63 -21.19 -2.63
CA ARG A 127 2.79 -20.28 -2.74
C ARG A 127 3.30 -19.94 -1.36
N SER A 128 4.22 -20.77 -0.88
CA SER A 128 5.01 -20.48 0.32
C SER A 128 5.73 -19.16 0.15
N THR A 129 5.61 -18.26 1.14
CA THR A 129 6.32 -16.98 1.23
C THR A 129 7.82 -17.14 1.49
N THR A 130 8.34 -18.36 1.41
CA THR A 130 9.75 -18.69 1.62
C THR A 130 10.37 -19.17 0.30
N ARG A 131 11.22 -18.33 -0.30
CA ARG A 131 12.04 -18.50 -1.52
C ARG A 131 11.41 -17.92 -2.78
N VAL A 132 11.61 -16.63 -3.00
CA VAL A 132 11.67 -16.09 -4.36
C VAL A 132 13.06 -16.43 -4.94
N ARG A 133 13.16 -17.61 -5.57
CA ARG A 133 14.17 -17.89 -6.59
C ARG A 133 13.46 -17.80 -7.92
N GLU A 134 14.07 -17.03 -8.82
CA GLU A 134 13.62 -16.69 -10.16
C GLU A 134 12.99 -17.84 -10.97
N ALA A 135 11.77 -17.64 -11.48
CA ALA A 135 11.20 -18.37 -12.60
C ALA A 135 10.14 -17.52 -13.32
N PRO A 136 9.91 -17.67 -14.63
CA PRO A 136 9.29 -16.67 -15.48
C PRO A 136 7.81 -16.48 -15.20
N MET A 137 7.47 -15.24 -14.82
CA MET A 137 6.15 -14.79 -14.42
C MET A 137 5.25 -14.55 -15.64
N ARG A 138 4.55 -15.57 -16.14
CA ARG A 138 3.52 -15.35 -17.18
C ARG A 138 2.15 -15.95 -16.95
N GLN A 139 1.83 -16.56 -15.83
CA GLN A 139 0.44 -16.99 -15.57
C GLN A 139 0.14 -17.03 -14.06
N SER A 140 -0.94 -16.34 -13.65
CA SER A 140 -1.58 -16.29 -12.32
C SER A 140 -1.05 -15.25 -11.31
N LEU A 141 -1.30 -13.96 -11.59
CA LEU A 141 -1.38 -12.97 -10.51
C LEU A 141 -2.67 -13.19 -9.72
N PRO A 142 -2.63 -13.16 -8.36
CA PRO A 142 -3.85 -13.14 -7.53
C PRO A 142 -4.76 -11.98 -7.95
N LEU A 143 -6.07 -12.11 -7.71
CA LEU A 143 -7.06 -11.07 -8.04
C LEU A 143 -6.63 -9.67 -7.53
N ALA A 144 -5.93 -9.61 -6.38
CA ALA A 144 -5.28 -8.42 -5.84
C ALA A 144 -4.24 -7.80 -6.78
N GLY A 145 -3.38 -8.62 -7.40
CA GLY A 145 -2.41 -8.14 -8.40
C GLY A 145 -3.09 -7.69 -9.69
N ARG A 146 -4.16 -8.37 -10.11
CA ARG A 146 -4.97 -7.98 -11.28
C ARG A 146 -5.77 -6.70 -11.01
N ILE A 147 -6.26 -6.51 -9.78
CA ILE A 147 -6.97 -5.31 -9.34
C ILE A 147 -5.98 -4.14 -9.20
N LYS A 148 -4.78 -4.36 -8.62
CA LYS A 148 -3.72 -3.34 -8.57
C LYS A 148 -3.24 -2.91 -9.95
N MET A 149 -3.11 -3.85 -10.90
CA MET A 149 -2.79 -3.52 -12.29
C MET A 149 -3.94 -2.84 -13.05
N ALA A 150 -5.19 -3.07 -12.68
CA ALA A 150 -6.33 -2.38 -13.31
C ALA A 150 -6.42 -0.90 -12.90
N ALA A 151 -6.03 -0.55 -11.65
CA ALA A 151 -5.91 0.85 -11.22
C ALA A 151 -4.71 1.56 -11.88
N MET A 152 -3.66 0.81 -12.25
CA MET A 152 -2.55 1.32 -13.06
C MET A 152 -2.92 1.53 -14.54
N ARG A 153 -4.06 1.05 -15.02
CA ARG A 153 -4.48 1.19 -16.43
C ARG A 153 -4.86 2.62 -16.82
N THR A 154 -5.07 3.52 -15.87
CA THR A 154 -5.28 4.95 -16.11
C THR A 154 -3.98 5.77 -16.13
N GLN A 155 -2.84 5.18 -15.76
CA GLN A 155 -1.52 5.81 -15.94
C GLN A 155 -1.10 5.74 -17.43
N PRO A 156 -0.40 6.78 -17.96
CA PRO A 156 0.03 6.76 -19.36
C PRO A 156 0.84 5.49 -19.66
N LYS A 157 0.32 4.69 -20.57
CA LYS A 157 0.74 3.31 -20.93
C LYS A 157 2.21 3.12 -21.39
N GLY A 158 3.16 3.89 -20.91
CA GLY A 158 4.58 3.82 -21.31
C GLY A 158 5.56 4.13 -20.17
N MET A 159 5.19 5.01 -19.24
CA MET A 159 6.15 5.58 -18.28
C MET A 159 6.63 4.53 -17.25
N PHE A 160 5.73 3.68 -16.76
CA PHE A 160 6.01 2.74 -15.66
C PHE A 160 6.35 1.31 -16.12
N ARG A 161 6.56 1.08 -17.41
CA ARG A 161 6.82 -0.27 -17.96
C ARG A 161 8.09 -0.92 -17.40
N ARG A 162 9.09 -0.12 -17.05
CA ARG A 162 10.37 -0.58 -16.50
C ARG A 162 10.44 -0.57 -14.97
N PHE A 163 9.38 -0.13 -14.29
CA PHE A 163 9.33 -0.08 -12.84
C PHE A 163 9.07 -1.46 -12.26
N THR A 164 9.80 -1.81 -11.21
CA THR A 164 9.57 -3.04 -10.46
C THR A 164 8.19 -3.03 -9.79
N ASP A 165 7.70 -4.19 -9.37
CA ASP A 165 6.41 -4.26 -8.67
C ASP A 165 6.43 -3.43 -7.37
N ARG A 166 7.56 -3.42 -6.64
CA ARG A 166 7.74 -2.59 -5.44
C ARG A 166 7.73 -1.10 -5.76
N ALA A 167 8.44 -0.68 -6.81
CA ALA A 167 8.42 0.72 -7.23
C ALA A 167 7.02 1.17 -7.68
N ARG A 168 6.27 0.30 -8.37
CA ARG A 168 4.86 0.57 -8.72
C ARG A 168 3.97 0.64 -7.49
N ARG A 169 4.22 -0.22 -6.50
CA ARG A 169 3.50 -0.20 -5.22
C ARG A 169 3.76 1.10 -4.46
N ALA A 170 5.01 1.55 -4.38
CA ALA A 170 5.35 2.83 -3.75
C ALA A 170 4.63 4.02 -4.42
N ILE A 171 4.58 4.06 -5.77
CA ILE A 171 3.84 5.09 -6.50
C ILE A 171 2.33 5.03 -6.20
N HIS A 172 1.79 3.82 -6.08
CA HIS A 172 0.38 3.65 -5.73
C HIS A 172 0.08 4.11 -4.29
N LEU A 173 0.95 3.78 -3.34
CA LEU A 173 0.85 4.29 -1.97
C LEU A 173 0.94 5.81 -1.93
N ALA A 174 1.82 6.42 -2.75
CA ALA A 174 1.92 7.87 -2.88
C ALA A 174 0.60 8.51 -3.34
N GLN A 175 -0.15 7.89 -4.23
CA GLN A 175 -1.47 8.36 -4.63
C GLN A 175 -2.47 8.28 -3.46
N GLY A 176 -2.41 7.18 -2.68
CA GLY A 176 -3.19 7.04 -1.45
C GLY A 176 -2.87 8.13 -0.42
N GLU A 177 -1.58 8.44 -0.21
CA GLU A 177 -1.16 9.50 0.71
C GLU A 177 -1.64 10.89 0.27
N ALA A 178 -1.59 11.20 -1.03
CA ALA A 178 -2.13 12.47 -1.54
C ALA A 178 -3.64 12.59 -1.25
N LEU A 179 -4.39 11.49 -1.37
CA LEU A 179 -5.81 11.46 -1.02
C LEU A 179 -6.05 11.65 0.47
N LEU A 180 -5.30 10.92 1.33
CA LEU A 180 -5.40 11.03 2.79
C LEU A 180 -5.10 12.44 3.29
N LEU A 181 -4.14 13.11 2.66
CA LEU A 181 -3.79 14.50 2.96
C LEU A 181 -4.70 15.52 2.26
N ARG A 182 -5.73 15.08 1.51
CA ARG A 182 -6.66 15.93 0.75
C ARG A 182 -5.97 16.85 -0.28
N HIS A 183 -4.92 16.34 -0.90
CA HIS A 183 -4.22 17.06 -1.96
C HIS A 183 -4.74 16.65 -3.34
N ASP A 184 -4.89 17.61 -4.22
CA ASP A 184 -5.39 17.41 -5.58
C ASP A 184 -4.29 16.98 -6.58
N HIS A 185 -3.03 16.87 -6.11
CA HIS A 185 -1.87 16.43 -6.89
C HIS A 185 -0.97 15.50 -6.10
N VAL A 186 -0.33 14.54 -6.80
CA VAL A 186 0.73 13.72 -6.22
C VAL A 186 2.06 14.47 -6.35
N GLY A 187 2.56 14.99 -5.24
CA GLY A 187 3.86 15.66 -5.15
C GLY A 187 5.02 14.72 -4.84
N THR A 188 6.21 15.27 -4.72
CA THR A 188 7.44 14.52 -4.36
C THR A 188 7.36 13.97 -2.94
N GLU A 189 6.73 14.70 -2.01
CA GLU A 189 6.45 14.30 -0.63
C GLU A 189 5.61 13.02 -0.57
N HIS A 190 4.57 12.92 -1.38
CA HIS A 190 3.75 11.73 -1.45
C HIS A 190 4.53 10.54 -2.00
N LEU A 191 5.40 10.76 -3.01
CA LEU A 191 6.30 9.72 -3.51
C LEU A 191 7.27 9.23 -2.44
N LEU A 192 7.79 10.14 -1.59
CA LEU A 192 8.65 9.79 -0.47
C LEU A 192 7.90 8.97 0.58
N LEU A 193 6.70 9.38 0.97
CA LEU A 193 5.83 8.62 1.88
C LEU A 193 5.52 7.24 1.30
N GLY A 194 5.16 7.17 0.03
CA GLY A 194 4.90 5.89 -0.64
C GLY A 194 6.09 4.93 -0.65
N LEU A 195 7.33 5.45 -0.77
CA LEU A 195 8.56 4.65 -0.68
C LEU A 195 8.76 4.07 0.72
N ILE A 196 8.51 4.84 1.74
CA ILE A 196 8.68 4.43 3.14
C ILE A 196 7.57 3.45 3.55
N TYR A 197 6.34 3.68 3.12
CA TYR A 197 5.22 2.79 3.41
C TYR A 197 5.28 1.47 2.63
N GLU A 198 5.94 1.43 1.49
CA GLU A 198 6.23 0.17 0.78
C GLU A 198 7.10 -0.75 1.66
N GLY A 199 8.06 -0.20 2.39
CA GLY A 199 8.71 -0.78 3.56
C GLY A 199 9.71 -1.92 3.30
N GLU A 200 9.61 -2.64 2.19
CA GLU A 200 10.43 -3.81 1.89
C GLU A 200 11.45 -3.55 0.76
N GLY A 201 11.34 -2.43 0.07
CA GLY A 201 12.22 -2.05 -1.04
C GLY A 201 13.57 -1.53 -0.57
N VAL A 202 14.53 -1.50 -1.49
CA VAL A 202 15.89 -0.99 -1.23
C VAL A 202 15.86 0.43 -0.66
N ALA A 203 14.93 1.29 -1.13
CA ALA A 203 14.81 2.65 -0.59
C ALA A 203 14.50 2.66 0.91
N ALA A 204 13.55 1.85 1.36
CA ALA A 204 13.20 1.74 2.78
C ALA A 204 14.37 1.23 3.60
N GLN A 205 15.05 0.17 3.14
CA GLN A 205 16.24 -0.40 3.79
C GLN A 205 17.38 0.63 3.88
N VAL A 206 17.60 1.42 2.84
CA VAL A 206 18.61 2.48 2.85
C VAL A 206 18.25 3.56 3.88
N LEU A 207 17.02 4.03 3.92
CA LEU A 207 16.56 5.03 4.88
C LEU A 207 16.68 4.51 6.31
N GLU A 208 16.23 3.29 6.58
CA GLU A 208 16.37 2.62 7.87
C GLU A 208 17.84 2.48 8.29
N SER A 209 18.74 2.09 7.37
CA SER A 209 20.18 2.01 7.63
C SER A 209 20.82 3.36 7.94
N LEU A 210 20.15 4.46 7.59
CA LEU A 210 20.54 5.84 7.92
C LEU A 210 19.91 6.33 9.22
N GLY A 211 19.11 5.49 9.88
CA GLY A 211 18.40 5.82 11.11
C GLY A 211 17.15 6.68 10.89
N ILE A 212 16.63 6.71 9.67
CA ILE A 212 15.43 7.50 9.31
C ILE A 212 14.18 6.63 9.51
N SER A 213 13.35 7.03 10.44
CA SER A 213 12.10 6.37 10.73
C SER A 213 10.95 6.88 9.84
N ARG A 214 9.91 6.07 9.73
CA ARG A 214 8.67 6.41 9.03
C ARG A 214 7.99 7.63 9.67
N GLU A 215 7.97 7.65 10.98
CA GLU A 215 7.36 8.69 11.81
C GLU A 215 8.05 10.04 11.62
N GLU A 216 9.38 10.05 11.55
CA GLU A 216 10.14 11.29 11.32
C GLU A 216 9.84 11.89 9.95
N VAL A 217 9.83 11.07 8.91
CA VAL A 217 9.51 11.55 7.56
C VAL A 217 8.07 12.05 7.49
N ARG A 218 7.11 11.31 8.06
CA ARG A 218 5.72 11.74 8.12
C ARG A 218 5.58 13.07 8.83
N GLY A 219 6.18 13.22 10.01
CA GLY A 219 6.15 14.46 10.77
C GLY A 219 6.76 15.66 10.04
N GLN A 220 7.86 15.44 9.30
CA GLN A 220 8.47 16.50 8.47
C GLN A 220 7.58 16.88 7.28
N VAL A 221 6.97 15.90 6.62
CA VAL A 221 6.05 16.15 5.51
C VAL A 221 4.83 16.95 6.01
N ASP A 222 4.17 16.48 7.07
CA ASP A 222 2.99 17.13 7.64
C ASP A 222 3.29 18.56 8.09
N ALA A 223 4.48 18.81 8.64
CA ALA A 223 4.92 20.15 9.05
C ALA A 223 5.14 21.12 7.87
N ILE A 224 5.48 20.61 6.68
CA ILE A 224 5.76 21.45 5.50
C ILE A 224 4.50 21.71 4.70
N ILE A 225 3.68 20.67 4.45
CA ILE A 225 2.56 20.77 3.49
C ILE A 225 1.19 20.84 4.17
N GLY A 226 1.06 20.32 5.40
CA GLY A 226 -0.23 20.24 6.10
C GLY A 226 -1.28 19.42 5.33
N HIS A 227 -2.56 19.70 5.62
CA HIS A 227 -3.69 19.12 4.93
C HIS A 227 -4.24 20.06 3.85
N GLY A 228 -4.53 19.52 2.68
CA GLY A 228 -5.20 20.25 1.60
C GLY A 228 -6.69 20.47 1.88
N GLN A 229 -7.31 21.35 1.09
CA GLN A 229 -8.74 21.69 1.22
C GLN A 229 -9.59 21.09 0.10
N GLY A 230 -8.98 20.41 -0.87
CA GLY A 230 -9.65 19.90 -2.05
C GLY A 230 -9.46 18.41 -2.24
N LEU A 231 -10.46 17.77 -2.85
CA LEU A 231 -10.35 16.39 -3.34
C LEU A 231 -10.56 16.45 -4.86
N PRO A 232 -9.69 15.77 -5.64
CA PRO A 232 -9.85 15.76 -7.09
C PRO A 232 -11.07 14.94 -7.47
N ALA A 233 -11.83 15.45 -8.44
CA ALA A 233 -12.93 14.72 -9.06
C ALA A 233 -12.38 13.76 -10.14
N GLY A 234 -11.52 12.82 -9.78
CA GLY A 234 -10.93 11.86 -10.72
C GLY A 234 -9.49 11.45 -10.38
N ASP A 235 -8.74 11.03 -11.41
CA ASP A 235 -7.33 10.65 -11.26
C ASP A 235 -6.48 11.83 -10.76
N ILE A 236 -5.69 11.60 -9.70
CA ILE A 236 -4.81 12.63 -9.15
C ILE A 236 -3.57 12.79 -10.04
N PRO A 237 -3.35 13.95 -10.66
CA PRO A 237 -2.18 14.17 -11.50
C PRO A 237 -0.91 14.34 -10.68
N PHE A 238 0.23 13.97 -11.25
CA PHE A 238 1.54 14.28 -10.66
C PHE A 238 1.90 15.76 -10.83
N THR A 239 2.46 16.36 -9.80
CA THR A 239 3.06 17.70 -9.91
C THR A 239 4.19 17.71 -10.95
N PRO A 240 4.59 18.87 -11.49
CA PRO A 240 5.76 18.98 -12.36
C PRO A 240 7.03 18.44 -11.69
N ALA A 241 7.24 18.71 -10.40
CA ALA A 241 8.37 18.19 -9.61
C ALA A 241 8.34 16.66 -9.51
N ALA A 242 7.19 16.06 -9.17
CA ALA A 242 7.04 14.61 -9.12
C ALA A 242 7.31 13.96 -10.49
N ARG A 243 6.85 14.57 -11.58
CA ARG A 243 7.16 14.08 -12.94
C ARG A 243 8.66 14.18 -13.26
N ARG A 244 9.36 15.24 -12.83
CA ARG A 244 10.83 15.36 -12.98
C ARG A 244 11.53 14.26 -12.19
N ALA A 245 11.15 14.03 -10.91
CA ALA A 245 11.72 12.98 -10.08
C ALA A 245 11.55 11.58 -10.71
N LEU A 246 10.37 11.26 -11.24
CA LEU A 246 10.12 9.99 -11.94
C LEU A 246 10.98 9.84 -13.23
N LYS A 247 11.22 10.94 -13.94
CA LYS A 247 12.13 10.93 -15.10
C LYS A 247 13.58 10.71 -14.67
N LEU A 248 14.01 11.39 -13.61
CA LEU A 248 15.35 11.24 -13.03
C LEU A 248 15.56 9.81 -12.49
N SER A 249 14.57 9.20 -11.86
CA SER A 249 14.65 7.81 -11.41
C SER A 249 15.02 6.85 -12.54
N ARG A 250 14.51 7.09 -13.74
CA ARG A 250 14.89 6.30 -14.93
C ARG A 250 16.32 6.58 -15.37
N GLN A 251 16.79 7.81 -15.25
CA GLN A 251 18.18 8.16 -15.60
C GLN A 251 19.16 7.52 -14.59
N GLU A 252 18.84 7.56 -13.29
CA GLU A 252 19.62 6.89 -12.25
C GLU A 252 19.72 5.39 -12.49
N SER A 253 18.63 4.74 -12.85
CA SER A 253 18.62 3.32 -13.22
C SER A 253 19.61 3.02 -14.35
N LEU A 254 19.60 3.82 -15.41
CA LEU A 254 20.53 3.66 -16.54
C LEU A 254 21.99 3.91 -16.17
N GLN A 255 22.26 4.94 -15.31
CA GLN A 255 23.61 5.24 -14.83
C GLN A 255 24.18 4.14 -13.94
N LEU A 256 23.32 3.41 -13.22
CA LEU A 256 23.68 2.25 -12.41
C LEU A 256 23.73 0.95 -13.23
N GLY A 257 23.51 1.02 -14.56
CA GLY A 257 23.53 -0.14 -15.45
C GLY A 257 22.31 -1.05 -15.32
N HIS A 258 21.24 -0.58 -14.68
CA HIS A 258 20.05 -1.39 -14.46
C HIS A 258 19.05 -1.26 -15.62
N HIS A 259 18.37 -2.35 -15.96
CA HIS A 259 17.32 -2.38 -16.97
C HIS A 259 15.90 -2.16 -16.39
N TYR A 260 15.80 -1.97 -15.08
CA TYR A 260 14.57 -1.76 -14.33
C TYR A 260 14.68 -0.50 -13.45
N VAL A 261 13.55 0.06 -13.06
CA VAL A 261 13.47 1.15 -12.08
C VAL A 261 12.93 0.60 -10.77
N GLY A 262 13.80 0.44 -9.77
CA GLY A 262 13.46 0.00 -8.42
C GLY A 262 13.14 1.18 -7.48
N THR A 263 12.85 0.88 -6.23
CA THR A 263 12.58 1.88 -5.19
C THR A 263 13.80 2.76 -4.89
N GLU A 264 15.02 2.19 -4.98
CA GLU A 264 16.29 2.91 -4.87
C GLU A 264 16.43 4.01 -5.91
N HIS A 265 16.03 3.72 -7.14
CA HIS A 265 16.08 4.71 -8.22
C HIS A 265 15.04 5.81 -8.03
N LEU A 266 13.87 5.46 -7.47
CA LEU A 266 12.87 6.46 -7.08
C LEU A 266 13.42 7.41 -6.03
N LEU A 267 14.08 6.88 -4.99
CA LEU A 267 14.69 7.69 -3.93
C LEU A 267 15.80 8.61 -4.48
N LEU A 268 16.67 8.07 -5.35
CA LEU A 268 17.69 8.86 -6.04
C LEU A 268 17.08 9.95 -6.93
N GLY A 269 16.00 9.62 -7.66
CA GLY A 269 15.28 10.58 -8.48
C GLY A 269 14.62 11.71 -7.68
N LEU A 270 14.13 11.43 -6.47
CA LEU A 270 13.60 12.45 -5.56
C LEU A 270 14.70 13.39 -5.05
N LEU A 271 15.86 12.84 -4.70
CA LEU A 271 17.01 13.62 -4.28
C LEU A 271 17.60 14.43 -5.44
N GLY A 272 17.65 13.85 -6.64
CA GLY A 272 18.19 14.51 -7.83
C GLY A 272 17.28 15.62 -8.37
N GLU A 273 15.99 15.60 -8.07
CA GLU A 273 15.06 16.68 -8.42
C GLU A 273 15.36 17.94 -7.62
N GLY A 274 15.68 17.80 -6.34
CA GLY A 274 16.37 18.80 -5.52
C GLY A 274 15.51 19.96 -5.00
N GLU A 275 14.40 20.32 -5.63
CA GLU A 275 13.56 21.47 -5.28
C GLU A 275 12.28 21.09 -4.55
N GLY A 276 11.80 19.86 -4.76
CA GLY A 276 10.55 19.35 -4.18
C GLY A 276 10.63 19.12 -2.68
N VAL A 277 9.46 18.99 -2.07
CA VAL A 277 9.33 18.77 -0.61
C VAL A 277 10.10 17.53 -0.16
N ALA A 278 10.11 16.44 -0.95
CA ALA A 278 10.89 15.25 -0.62
C ALA A 278 12.38 15.55 -0.45
N ALA A 279 12.97 16.32 -1.36
CA ALA A 279 14.38 16.69 -1.28
C ALA A 279 14.66 17.57 -0.04
N GLN A 280 13.75 18.48 0.30
CA GLN A 280 13.86 19.32 1.51
C GLN A 280 13.81 18.46 2.77
N VAL A 281 12.85 17.52 2.87
CA VAL A 281 12.72 16.59 4.01
C VAL A 281 13.99 15.75 4.13
N LEU A 282 14.42 15.10 3.06
CA LEU A 282 15.60 14.24 3.05
C LEU A 282 16.87 15.01 3.44
N THR A 283 17.01 16.25 2.95
CA THR A 283 18.15 17.13 3.32
C THR A 283 18.11 17.47 4.79
N ARG A 284 16.97 17.85 5.36
CA ARG A 284 16.81 18.12 6.80
C ARG A 284 17.17 16.90 7.67
N LEU A 285 16.87 15.71 7.17
CA LEU A 285 17.22 14.43 7.84
C LEU A 285 18.66 13.97 7.54
N GLY A 286 19.47 14.79 6.87
CA GLY A 286 20.87 14.47 6.56
C GLY A 286 21.06 13.40 5.49
N VAL A 287 20.04 13.15 4.67
CA VAL A 287 20.07 12.18 3.57
C VAL A 287 20.51 12.87 2.29
N GLY A 288 21.77 12.65 1.88
CA GLY A 288 22.31 13.17 0.63
C GLY A 288 22.32 12.15 -0.50
N HIS A 289 22.26 12.64 -1.75
CA HIS A 289 22.24 11.81 -2.96
C HIS A 289 23.42 10.82 -3.04
N ALA A 290 24.65 11.29 -2.79
CA ALA A 290 25.86 10.43 -2.82
C ALA A 290 25.75 9.30 -1.78
N ARG A 291 25.24 9.60 -0.59
CA ARG A 291 25.11 8.66 0.51
C ARG A 291 24.08 7.56 0.22
N VAL A 292 22.98 7.91 -0.44
CA VAL A 292 21.98 6.96 -0.90
C VAL A 292 22.52 6.10 -2.04
N ARG A 293 23.18 6.72 -3.01
CA ARG A 293 23.75 6.02 -4.17
C ARG A 293 24.77 4.97 -3.74
N ASP A 294 25.63 5.29 -2.76
CA ASP A 294 26.63 4.39 -2.21
C ASP A 294 26.01 3.15 -1.54
N ARG A 295 24.87 3.34 -0.88
CA ARG A 295 24.14 2.26 -0.19
C ARG A 295 23.15 1.49 -1.06
N ALA A 296 22.70 2.08 -2.14
CA ALA A 296 21.79 1.45 -3.10
C ALA A 296 22.49 0.36 -3.96
N HIS A 297 23.82 0.19 -3.85
CA HIS A 297 24.52 -0.87 -4.53
C HIS A 297 24.19 -2.25 -3.92
N PRO A 298 23.70 -3.22 -4.73
CA PRO A 298 23.25 -4.54 -4.24
C PRO A 298 24.31 -5.33 -3.45
N GLU A 299 25.58 -5.14 -3.76
CA GLU A 299 26.70 -5.84 -3.11
C GLU A 299 26.94 -5.40 -1.65
N ARG A 300 26.42 -4.24 -1.24
CA ARG A 300 26.58 -3.69 0.12
C ARG A 300 25.36 -3.96 1.01
N LEU A 301 24.21 -4.27 0.43
CA LEU A 301 23.01 -4.65 1.19
C LEU A 301 23.05 -6.10 1.67
N HIS A 302 23.83 -6.95 1.00
CA HIS A 302 24.09 -8.32 1.41
C HIS A 302 25.59 -8.58 1.29
N PRO A 303 26.41 -8.25 2.32
CA PRO A 303 27.80 -8.69 2.34
C PRO A 303 27.81 -10.22 2.25
N ARG A 304 28.49 -10.73 1.22
CA ARG A 304 28.70 -12.19 1.09
C ARG A 304 29.42 -12.65 2.36
N SER A 305 28.70 -13.41 3.20
CA SER A 305 29.26 -14.19 4.31
C SER A 305 30.09 -15.34 3.79
#